data_21407869ba4b671bf22640773629fb88
#
_entry.id   21407869ba4b671bf22640773629fb88
#
_cell.length_a   1.000
_cell.length_b   1.000
_cell.length_c   1.000
_cell.angle_alpha   90.00
_cell.angle_beta   90.00
_cell.angle_gamma   90.00
#
_symmetry.space_group_name_H-M   'P 1'
#
loop_
_entity.id
_entity.type
_entity.pdbx_description
1 polymer ?
#
loop_
_entity_poly.entity_id
_entity_poly.type
_entity_poly.pdbx_seq_one_letter_code
_entity_poly.pdbx_strand_id
1 'polypeptide(L)'
;VHYVSACRHDGIPVLSPDVNESGTEFTATKEGVRFGLAGIRGVGTGVAQAIIAEREAGGPFKTLHDFVERVDSSQANRRVIESLIKAGAFDSTGYPRRQMMHFVDKNNPENIIDAAVKRQKDRASGQTSFFDMFGDVEGSGFEVSVPDPDGQEWDRHLKLSQEKEVLGIYVSDHPLRPFEYALAKARDFSFSQIDTGYEVQNPTGGTINQEIPEGKALWWAGMVSSVSKRVTKNGDPMGIVQLEDMEGEATVVVFPKTYKEAEGYLYGEVD
;
A
#
# COMPACT_ATOMS: atom_id res chain seq x y z
N VAL A 1 3.12 5.01 -10.27
CA VAL A 1 3.79 6.06 -9.50
C VAL A 1 3.52 7.42 -10.14
N HIS A 2 3.89 7.68 -11.41
CA HIS A 2 3.75 9.00 -12.06
C HIS A 2 2.33 9.60 -11.99
N TYR A 3 1.30 8.83 -12.27
CA TYR A 3 -0.09 9.33 -12.20
C TYR A 3 -0.52 9.71 -10.79
N VAL A 4 -0.03 9.01 -9.76
CA VAL A 4 -0.33 9.32 -8.37
C VAL A 4 0.35 10.62 -7.95
N SER A 5 1.60 10.85 -8.38
CA SER A 5 2.30 12.11 -8.15
C SER A 5 1.59 13.27 -8.85
N ALA A 6 1.11 13.08 -10.09
CA ALA A 6 0.31 14.07 -10.80
C ALA A 6 -1.00 14.39 -10.05
N CYS A 7 -1.74 13.39 -9.60
CA CYS A 7 -2.94 13.61 -8.79
C CYS A 7 -2.64 14.44 -7.55
N ARG A 8 -1.57 14.14 -6.83
CA ARG A 8 -1.18 14.91 -5.63
C ARG A 8 -0.79 16.35 -5.95
N HIS A 9 -0.03 16.53 -7.03
CA HIS A 9 0.33 17.89 -7.51
C HIS A 9 -0.91 18.72 -7.83
N ASP A 10 -1.91 18.13 -8.45
CA ASP A 10 -3.17 18.77 -8.81
C ASP A 10 -4.17 18.83 -7.64
N GLY A 11 -3.76 18.45 -6.44
CA GLY A 11 -4.61 18.45 -5.24
C GLY A 11 -5.73 17.42 -5.27
N ILE A 12 -5.63 16.39 -6.12
CA ILE A 12 -6.60 15.29 -6.22
C ILE A 12 -6.21 14.19 -5.21
N PRO A 13 -7.05 13.90 -4.20
CA PRO A 13 -6.76 12.84 -3.25
C PRO A 13 -6.66 11.48 -3.92
N VAL A 14 -5.66 10.68 -3.54
CA VAL A 14 -5.60 9.26 -3.88
C VAL A 14 -6.07 8.47 -2.66
N LEU A 15 -7.16 7.74 -2.83
CA LEU A 15 -7.82 7.00 -1.78
C LEU A 15 -7.26 5.58 -1.72
N SER A 16 -7.09 5.05 -0.50
CA SER A 16 -6.64 3.67 -0.27
C SER A 16 -7.55 2.66 -0.97
N PRO A 17 -7.02 1.49 -1.38
CA PRO A 17 -7.88 0.43 -1.86
C PRO A 17 -8.86 -0.01 -0.77
N ASP A 18 -10.03 -0.49 -1.19
CA ASP A 18 -11.06 -0.99 -0.29
C ASP A 18 -11.80 -2.17 -0.94
N VAL A 19 -11.97 -3.28 -0.23
CA VAL A 19 -12.65 -4.47 -0.75
C VAL A 19 -14.12 -4.21 -1.08
N ASN A 20 -14.72 -3.20 -0.42
CA ASN A 20 -16.13 -2.83 -0.59
C ASN A 20 -16.35 -1.75 -1.66
N GLU A 21 -15.33 -0.96 -2.00
CA GLU A 21 -15.49 0.20 -2.88
C GLU A 21 -14.64 0.14 -4.16
N SER A 22 -13.43 -0.44 -4.07
CA SER A 22 -12.51 -0.43 -5.21
C SER A 22 -13.00 -1.24 -6.40
N GLY A 23 -12.74 -0.71 -7.61
CA GLY A 23 -12.80 -1.49 -8.85
C GLY A 23 -11.54 -2.34 -9.05
N THR A 24 -11.47 -3.03 -10.18
CA THR A 24 -10.26 -3.74 -10.61
C THR A 24 -9.12 -2.75 -10.83
N GLU A 25 -9.38 -1.68 -11.57
CA GLU A 25 -8.45 -0.59 -11.90
C GLU A 25 -8.73 0.65 -11.04
N PHE A 26 -7.86 1.65 -11.15
CA PHE A 26 -8.09 2.96 -10.53
C PHE A 26 -9.41 3.56 -11.02
N THR A 27 -10.19 4.11 -10.11
CA THR A 27 -11.52 4.64 -10.40
C THR A 27 -11.65 6.07 -9.88
N ALA A 28 -12.10 6.98 -10.74
CA ALA A 28 -12.44 8.33 -10.33
C ALA A 28 -13.73 8.31 -9.50
N THR A 29 -13.68 8.96 -8.34
CA THR A 29 -14.81 9.15 -7.42
C THR A 29 -15.05 10.63 -7.17
N LYS A 30 -16.10 10.99 -6.43
CA LYS A 30 -16.33 12.39 -6.03
C LYS A 30 -15.27 12.90 -5.04
N GLU A 31 -14.63 12.01 -4.32
CA GLU A 31 -13.65 12.32 -3.26
C GLU A 31 -12.22 12.30 -3.76
N GLY A 32 -11.96 11.73 -4.94
CA GLY A 32 -10.63 11.58 -5.52
C GLY A 32 -10.51 10.35 -6.39
N VAL A 33 -9.30 9.83 -6.54
CA VAL A 33 -9.00 8.62 -7.31
C VAL A 33 -8.83 7.43 -6.35
N ARG A 34 -9.74 6.45 -6.41
CA ARG A 34 -9.66 5.22 -5.60
C ARG A 34 -8.64 4.26 -6.21
N PHE A 35 -7.75 3.72 -5.39
CA PHE A 35 -6.78 2.71 -5.79
C PHE A 35 -7.49 1.40 -6.17
N GLY A 36 -7.17 0.83 -7.34
CA GLY A 36 -7.77 -0.41 -7.83
C GLY A 36 -7.17 -1.65 -7.16
N LEU A 37 -7.97 -2.69 -6.95
CA LEU A 37 -7.52 -3.92 -6.28
C LEU A 37 -6.40 -4.63 -7.04
N ALA A 38 -6.44 -4.65 -8.38
CA ALA A 38 -5.39 -5.27 -9.19
C ALA A 38 -4.04 -4.51 -9.16
N GLY A 39 -4.03 -3.28 -8.65
CA GLY A 39 -2.81 -2.51 -8.43
C GLY A 39 -2.02 -2.95 -7.19
N ILE A 40 -2.62 -3.75 -6.32
CA ILE A 40 -1.98 -4.29 -5.11
C ILE A 40 -1.07 -5.45 -5.50
N ARG A 41 0.19 -5.42 -5.07
CA ARG A 41 1.14 -6.50 -5.35
C ARG A 41 0.62 -7.85 -4.83
N GLY A 42 0.55 -8.83 -5.73
CA GLY A 42 0.04 -10.16 -5.43
C GLY A 42 -1.47 -10.32 -5.60
N VAL A 43 -2.20 -9.24 -5.90
CA VAL A 43 -3.62 -9.28 -6.23
C VAL A 43 -3.77 -9.15 -7.74
N GLY A 44 -4.00 -10.24 -8.42
CA GLY A 44 -4.21 -10.25 -9.88
C GLY A 44 -5.61 -9.79 -10.28
N THR A 45 -5.79 -9.45 -11.55
CA THR A 45 -7.09 -9.03 -12.11
C THR A 45 -8.21 -10.04 -11.85
N GLY A 46 -7.93 -11.35 -11.96
CA GLY A 46 -8.92 -12.40 -11.69
C GLY A 46 -9.38 -12.42 -10.24
N VAL A 47 -8.44 -12.23 -9.29
CA VAL A 47 -8.77 -12.12 -7.85
C VAL A 47 -9.62 -10.89 -7.58
N ALA A 48 -9.23 -9.73 -8.14
CA ALA A 48 -9.98 -8.49 -8.00
C ALA A 48 -11.43 -8.65 -8.51
N GLN A 49 -11.60 -9.28 -9.67
CA GLN A 49 -12.92 -9.56 -10.25
C GLN A 49 -13.74 -10.51 -9.37
N ALA A 50 -13.13 -11.54 -8.79
CA ALA A 50 -13.82 -12.47 -7.88
C ALA A 50 -14.30 -11.75 -6.60
N ILE A 51 -13.47 -10.87 -6.02
CA ILE A 51 -13.85 -10.04 -4.87
C ILE A 51 -15.06 -9.15 -5.21
N ILE A 52 -14.99 -8.48 -6.37
CA ILE A 52 -16.06 -7.58 -6.82
C ILE A 52 -17.36 -8.35 -7.06
N ALA A 53 -17.31 -9.48 -7.77
CA ALA A 53 -18.49 -10.31 -8.04
C ALA A 53 -19.14 -10.80 -6.73
N GLU A 54 -18.33 -11.22 -5.75
CA GLU A 54 -18.84 -11.70 -4.48
C GLU A 54 -19.52 -10.60 -3.65
N ARG A 55 -18.96 -9.39 -3.62
CA ARG A 55 -19.60 -8.27 -2.92
C ARG A 55 -20.87 -7.79 -3.64
N GLU A 56 -20.93 -7.88 -4.97
CA GLU A 56 -22.14 -7.55 -5.74
C GLU A 56 -23.29 -8.56 -5.50
N ALA A 57 -22.94 -9.85 -5.34
CA ALA A 57 -23.90 -10.91 -5.08
C ALA A 57 -24.38 -10.92 -3.62
N GLY A 58 -23.47 -10.77 -2.66
CA GLY A 58 -23.74 -10.97 -1.23
C GLY A 58 -23.70 -9.68 -0.38
N GLY A 59 -23.54 -8.50 -1.00
CA GLY A 59 -23.39 -7.22 -0.30
C GLY A 59 -21.97 -6.99 0.23
N PRO A 60 -21.74 -5.83 0.86
CA PRO A 60 -20.44 -5.46 1.42
C PRO A 60 -19.92 -6.47 2.44
N PHE A 61 -18.60 -6.68 2.43
CA PHE A 61 -17.92 -7.50 3.44
C PHE A 61 -17.91 -6.76 4.78
N LYS A 62 -18.46 -7.39 5.82
CA LYS A 62 -18.56 -6.80 7.16
C LYS A 62 -17.27 -6.94 7.97
N THR A 63 -16.58 -8.06 7.79
CA THR A 63 -15.34 -8.40 8.50
C THR A 63 -14.41 -9.19 7.59
N LEU A 64 -13.15 -9.36 8.01
CA LEU A 64 -12.23 -10.27 7.34
C LEU A 64 -12.73 -11.73 7.35
N HIS A 65 -13.43 -12.14 8.42
CA HIS A 65 -14.02 -13.49 8.50
C HIS A 65 -15.10 -13.68 7.43
N ASP A 66 -16.01 -12.72 7.28
CA ASP A 66 -17.04 -12.73 6.23
C ASP A 66 -16.41 -12.81 4.83
N PHE A 67 -15.33 -12.06 4.60
CA PHE A 67 -14.59 -12.11 3.34
C PHE A 67 -14.03 -13.51 3.05
N VAL A 68 -13.33 -14.11 4.04
CA VAL A 68 -12.66 -15.42 3.87
C VAL A 68 -13.68 -16.55 3.68
N GLU A 69 -14.87 -16.45 4.27
CA GLU A 69 -15.95 -17.43 4.09
C GLU A 69 -16.59 -17.36 2.70
N ARG A 70 -16.71 -16.15 2.14
CA ARG A 70 -17.44 -15.91 0.89
C ARG A 70 -16.56 -16.01 -0.34
N VAL A 71 -15.35 -15.44 -0.29
CA VAL A 71 -14.44 -15.47 -1.44
C VAL A 71 -13.75 -16.82 -1.54
N ASP A 72 -13.77 -17.43 -2.73
CA ASP A 72 -13.15 -18.72 -2.98
C ASP A 72 -11.65 -18.71 -2.62
N SER A 73 -11.26 -19.63 -1.74
CA SER A 73 -9.87 -19.78 -1.27
C SER A 73 -8.86 -20.11 -2.38
N SER A 74 -9.31 -20.63 -3.52
CA SER A 74 -8.48 -20.85 -4.70
C SER A 74 -8.09 -19.53 -5.37
N GLN A 75 -8.92 -18.51 -5.25
CA GLN A 75 -8.71 -17.16 -5.79
C GLN A 75 -7.98 -16.27 -4.75
N ALA A 76 -8.50 -16.21 -3.53
CA ALA A 76 -7.95 -15.39 -2.44
C ALA A 76 -7.16 -16.26 -1.45
N ASN A 77 -5.97 -16.71 -1.85
CA ASN A 77 -5.07 -17.43 -0.96
C ASN A 77 -4.48 -16.52 0.13
N ARG A 78 -3.80 -17.12 1.13
CA ARG A 78 -3.21 -16.41 2.28
C ARG A 78 -2.37 -15.18 1.86
N ARG A 79 -1.50 -15.32 0.85
CA ARG A 79 -0.63 -14.21 0.40
C ARG A 79 -1.43 -13.04 -0.17
N VAL A 80 -2.51 -13.33 -0.88
CA VAL A 80 -3.44 -12.31 -1.39
C VAL A 80 -4.09 -11.58 -0.23
N ILE A 81 -4.59 -12.30 0.77
CA ILE A 81 -5.25 -11.72 1.95
C ILE A 81 -4.27 -10.86 2.76
N GLU A 82 -3.05 -11.35 3.00
CA GLU A 82 -1.98 -10.57 3.64
C GLU A 82 -1.67 -9.27 2.87
N SER A 83 -1.61 -9.34 1.53
CA SER A 83 -1.40 -8.15 0.70
C SER A 83 -2.55 -7.15 0.79
N LEU A 84 -3.80 -7.62 0.81
CA LEU A 84 -4.98 -6.79 1.02
C LEU A 84 -4.98 -6.10 2.39
N ILE A 85 -4.61 -6.83 3.46
CA ILE A 85 -4.50 -6.28 4.81
C ILE A 85 -3.41 -5.19 4.86
N LYS A 86 -2.20 -5.50 4.35
CA LYS A 86 -1.09 -4.55 4.28
C LYS A 86 -1.45 -3.28 3.51
N ALA A 87 -2.19 -3.42 2.43
CA ALA A 87 -2.66 -2.31 1.60
C ALA A 87 -3.74 -1.44 2.28
N GLY A 88 -4.33 -1.92 3.37
CA GLY A 88 -5.46 -1.26 4.03
C GLY A 88 -6.81 -1.50 3.38
N ALA A 89 -6.93 -2.52 2.53
CA ALA A 89 -8.16 -2.79 1.80
C ALA A 89 -9.34 -3.23 2.70
N PHE A 90 -9.10 -3.50 3.96
CA PHE A 90 -10.11 -3.83 4.97
C PHE A 90 -10.31 -2.74 6.03
N ASP A 91 -9.67 -1.57 5.91
CA ASP A 91 -9.75 -0.52 6.94
C ASP A 91 -11.19 -0.06 7.19
N SER A 92 -12.07 -0.11 6.18
CA SER A 92 -13.50 0.19 6.30
C SER A 92 -14.27 -0.77 7.22
N THR A 93 -13.73 -1.94 7.53
CA THR A 93 -14.33 -2.90 8.46
C THR A 93 -14.13 -2.53 9.93
N GLY A 94 -13.27 -1.53 10.22
CA GLY A 94 -12.99 -1.05 11.57
C GLY A 94 -12.00 -1.88 12.38
N TYR A 95 -11.42 -2.94 11.80
CA TYR A 95 -10.41 -3.78 12.46
C TYR A 95 -8.99 -3.25 12.22
N PRO A 96 -8.12 -3.23 13.26
CA PRO A 96 -6.71 -2.92 13.09
C PRO A 96 -6.02 -3.93 12.15
N ARG A 97 -5.16 -3.45 11.26
CA ARG A 97 -4.40 -4.31 10.33
C ARG A 97 -3.55 -5.34 11.09
N ARG A 98 -2.99 -4.95 12.25
CA ARG A 98 -2.23 -5.83 13.14
C ARG A 98 -3.06 -7.03 13.60
N GLN A 99 -4.29 -6.79 14.06
CA GLN A 99 -5.20 -7.84 14.51
C GLN A 99 -5.63 -8.75 13.35
N MET A 100 -5.99 -8.17 12.21
CA MET A 100 -6.34 -8.93 11.01
C MET A 100 -5.18 -9.82 10.53
N MET A 101 -3.94 -9.34 10.59
CA MET A 101 -2.76 -10.13 10.25
C MET A 101 -2.57 -11.30 11.22
N HIS A 102 -2.88 -11.13 12.50
CA HIS A 102 -2.86 -12.23 13.49
C HIS A 102 -3.90 -13.32 13.16
N PHE A 103 -5.11 -12.94 12.70
CA PHE A 103 -6.14 -13.90 12.31
C PHE A 103 -5.73 -14.79 11.13
N VAL A 104 -4.84 -14.32 10.27
CA VAL A 104 -4.39 -15.07 9.08
C VAL A 104 -3.00 -15.70 9.25
N ASP A 105 -2.32 -15.50 10.38
CA ASP A 105 -1.01 -16.10 10.64
C ASP A 105 -1.13 -17.62 10.68
N LYS A 106 -0.32 -18.29 9.84
CA LYS A 106 -0.26 -19.77 9.77
C LYS A 106 0.16 -20.44 11.09
N ASN A 107 0.87 -19.70 11.96
CA ASN A 107 1.30 -20.21 13.26
C ASN A 107 0.23 -20.01 14.35
N ASN A 108 -0.82 -19.26 14.05
CA ASN A 108 -1.98 -19.14 14.92
C ASN A 108 -2.87 -20.38 14.75
N PRO A 109 -3.07 -21.20 15.80
CA PRO A 109 -3.93 -22.39 15.72
C PRO A 109 -5.39 -22.07 15.41
N GLU A 110 -5.80 -20.82 15.66
CA GLU A 110 -7.16 -20.31 15.39
C GLU A 110 -7.23 -19.51 14.09
N ASN A 111 -6.27 -19.71 13.15
CA ASN A 111 -6.30 -18.95 11.93
C ASN A 111 -7.56 -19.23 11.10
N ILE A 112 -8.14 -18.15 10.60
CA ILE A 112 -9.45 -18.19 9.94
C ILE A 112 -9.40 -18.79 8.54
N ILE A 113 -8.24 -18.74 7.86
CA ILE A 113 -8.11 -19.23 6.49
C ILE A 113 -8.24 -20.76 6.43
N ASP A 114 -7.51 -21.48 7.30
CA ASP A 114 -7.55 -22.93 7.30
C ASP A 114 -8.94 -23.46 7.70
N ALA A 115 -9.61 -22.75 8.62
CA ALA A 115 -10.97 -23.04 9.00
C ALA A 115 -11.95 -22.83 7.83
N ALA A 116 -11.84 -21.73 7.09
CA ALA A 116 -12.69 -21.46 5.94
C ALA A 116 -12.44 -22.41 4.77
N VAL A 117 -11.16 -22.71 4.46
CA VAL A 117 -10.82 -23.70 3.42
C VAL A 117 -11.43 -25.06 3.72
N LYS A 118 -11.42 -25.48 4.99
CA LYS A 118 -12.05 -26.74 5.41
C LYS A 118 -13.56 -26.68 5.16
N ARG A 119 -14.25 -25.62 5.61
CA ARG A 119 -15.69 -25.44 5.39
C ARG A 119 -16.08 -25.39 3.91
N GLN A 120 -15.31 -24.67 3.08
CA GLN A 120 -15.55 -24.61 1.64
C GLN A 120 -15.42 -25.99 0.99
N LYS A 121 -14.42 -26.80 1.38
CA LYS A 121 -14.24 -28.18 0.89
C LYS A 121 -15.38 -29.10 1.32
N ASP A 122 -15.81 -29.00 2.57
CA ASP A 122 -16.91 -29.82 3.11
C ASP A 122 -18.22 -29.52 2.36
N ARG A 123 -18.52 -28.25 2.08
CA ARG A 123 -19.65 -27.83 1.24
C ARG A 123 -19.56 -28.36 -0.19
N ALA A 124 -18.37 -28.27 -0.82
CA ALA A 124 -18.16 -28.74 -2.20
C ALA A 124 -18.26 -30.27 -2.33
N SER A 125 -17.91 -31.04 -1.29
CA SER A 125 -18.00 -32.49 -1.27
C SER A 125 -19.42 -33.02 -0.99
N GLY A 126 -20.39 -32.14 -0.75
CA GLY A 126 -21.75 -32.53 -0.38
C GLY A 126 -21.84 -33.19 1.01
N GLN A 127 -20.77 -33.20 1.77
CA GLN A 127 -20.79 -33.52 3.20
C GLN A 127 -21.35 -32.29 3.93
N THR A 128 -22.69 -32.24 4.04
CA THR A 128 -23.33 -31.36 5.00
C THR A 128 -22.78 -31.71 6.37
N SER A 129 -22.06 -30.80 6.97
CA SER A 129 -21.62 -30.94 8.35
C SER A 129 -22.90 -31.15 9.19
N PHE A 130 -22.84 -32.03 10.17
CA PHE A 130 -23.91 -32.21 11.15
C PHE A 130 -24.38 -30.84 11.72
N PHE A 131 -23.49 -29.83 11.70
CA PHE A 131 -23.77 -28.46 12.10
C PHE A 131 -24.58 -27.65 11.06
N ASP A 132 -24.43 -27.90 9.76
CA ASP A 132 -25.25 -27.23 8.72
C ASP A 132 -26.70 -27.76 8.72
N MET A 133 -26.90 -28.99 9.19
CA MET A 133 -28.23 -29.60 9.28
C MET A 133 -29.07 -29.04 10.47
N PHE A 134 -28.41 -28.40 11.44
CA PHE A 134 -29.06 -27.70 12.55
C PHE A 134 -29.10 -26.17 12.40
N GLY A 135 -28.45 -25.62 11.35
CA GLY A 135 -28.34 -24.16 11.11
C GLY A 135 -29.60 -23.46 10.60
N ASP A 136 -30.62 -24.19 10.14
CA ASP A 136 -31.88 -23.60 9.68
C ASP A 136 -32.91 -23.38 10.83
N VAL A 137 -32.52 -23.60 12.09
CA VAL A 137 -33.33 -23.22 13.21
C VAL A 137 -32.94 -21.78 13.59
N GLU A 138 -33.82 -20.82 13.29
CA GLU A 138 -33.70 -19.42 13.74
C GLU A 138 -33.32 -19.41 15.23
N GLY A 139 -32.06 -19.02 15.54
CA GLY A 139 -31.58 -18.88 16.91
C GLY A 139 -30.51 -19.88 17.38
N SER A 140 -30.09 -20.88 16.57
CA SER A 140 -29.00 -21.80 16.92
C SER A 140 -27.71 -21.57 16.08
N GLY A 141 -27.55 -20.40 15.52
CA GLY A 141 -26.35 -20.03 14.79
C GLY A 141 -25.13 -20.12 15.73
N PHE A 142 -24.28 -21.13 15.53
CA PHE A 142 -22.87 -20.98 15.89
C PHE A 142 -22.26 -19.93 14.97
N GLU A 143 -22.62 -18.67 15.22
CA GLU A 143 -21.87 -17.54 14.69
C GLU A 143 -20.43 -17.76 15.15
N VAL A 144 -19.52 -17.93 14.17
CA VAL A 144 -18.09 -17.87 14.49
C VAL A 144 -17.92 -16.53 15.20
N SER A 145 -17.69 -16.59 16.51
CA SER A 145 -17.52 -15.38 17.31
C SER A 145 -16.30 -14.65 16.74
N VAL A 146 -16.56 -13.60 15.98
CA VAL A 146 -15.49 -12.72 15.49
C VAL A 146 -15.07 -11.86 16.67
N PRO A 147 -13.82 -11.95 17.13
CA PRO A 147 -13.37 -11.11 18.23
C PRO A 147 -13.56 -9.63 17.90
N ASP A 148 -13.97 -8.83 18.87
CA ASP A 148 -14.08 -7.39 18.71
C ASP A 148 -12.73 -6.75 18.35
N PRO A 149 -12.72 -5.58 17.69
CA PRO A 149 -11.50 -4.83 17.43
C PRO A 149 -10.77 -4.52 18.76
N ASP A 150 -9.52 -4.94 18.86
CA ASP A 150 -8.72 -4.76 20.08
C ASP A 150 -8.15 -3.33 20.24
N GLY A 151 -8.37 -2.47 19.23
CA GLY A 151 -7.90 -1.08 19.21
C GLY A 151 -6.38 -0.92 19.08
N GLN A 152 -5.63 -1.99 18.94
CA GLN A 152 -4.18 -1.95 18.82
C GLN A 152 -3.75 -2.09 17.37
N GLU A 153 -3.18 -1.04 16.82
CA GLU A 153 -2.65 -1.04 15.46
C GLU A 153 -1.11 -1.13 15.47
N TRP A 154 -0.52 -1.46 14.33
CA TRP A 154 0.91 -1.30 14.11
C TRP A 154 1.33 0.14 14.37
N ASP A 155 2.58 0.32 14.81
CA ASP A 155 3.14 1.66 14.82
C ASP A 155 3.09 2.27 13.42
N ARG A 156 3.07 3.61 13.37
CA ARG A 156 2.89 4.37 12.13
C ARG A 156 3.93 4.01 11.07
N HIS A 157 5.19 3.82 11.47
CA HIS A 157 6.27 3.52 10.54
C HIS A 157 6.09 2.14 9.92
N LEU A 158 5.80 1.11 10.72
CA LEU A 158 5.54 -0.24 10.24
C LEU A 158 4.33 -0.28 9.32
N LYS A 159 3.23 0.37 9.71
CA LYS A 159 2.00 0.45 8.89
C LYS A 159 2.28 1.03 7.50
N LEU A 160 2.99 2.15 7.43
CA LEU A 160 3.34 2.80 6.17
C LEU A 160 4.35 1.99 5.34
N SER A 161 5.32 1.33 5.99
CA SER A 161 6.28 0.48 5.27
C SER A 161 5.61 -0.74 4.63
N GLN A 162 4.66 -1.38 5.35
CA GLN A 162 3.87 -2.49 4.82
C GLN A 162 2.96 -2.04 3.66
N GLU A 163 2.36 -0.87 3.76
CA GLU A 163 1.56 -0.27 2.70
C GLU A 163 2.41 -0.02 1.44
N LYS A 164 3.56 0.62 1.59
CA LYS A 164 4.50 0.87 0.47
C LYS A 164 5.01 -0.43 -0.16
N GLU A 165 5.24 -1.48 0.63
CA GLU A 165 5.67 -2.78 0.12
C GLU A 165 4.69 -3.32 -0.94
N VAL A 166 3.38 -3.19 -0.72
CA VAL A 166 2.37 -3.79 -1.59
C VAL A 166 1.73 -2.83 -2.59
N LEU A 167 1.70 -1.52 -2.31
CA LEU A 167 1.18 -0.50 -3.22
C LEU A 167 2.27 0.17 -4.06
N GLY A 168 3.53 0.08 -3.64
CA GLY A 168 4.67 0.79 -4.24
C GLY A 168 4.73 2.28 -3.90
N ILE A 169 3.74 2.81 -3.20
CA ILE A 169 3.61 4.20 -2.77
C ILE A 169 2.98 4.28 -1.38
N TYR A 170 3.13 5.43 -0.74
CA TYR A 170 2.38 5.76 0.47
C TYR A 170 1.02 6.36 0.07
N VAL A 171 -0.08 5.87 0.60
CA VAL A 171 -1.44 6.34 0.28
C VAL A 171 -2.12 6.92 1.51
N SER A 172 -2.16 6.19 2.61
CA SER A 172 -2.89 6.62 3.82
C SER A 172 -2.25 7.82 4.53
N ASP A 173 -0.91 7.88 4.55
CA ASP A 173 -0.12 8.97 5.13
C ASP A 173 1.30 8.90 4.56
N HIS A 174 2.19 9.84 4.94
CA HIS A 174 3.58 9.86 4.49
C HIS A 174 4.55 9.94 5.69
N PRO A 175 5.67 9.18 5.72
CA PRO A 175 6.62 9.21 6.83
C PRO A 175 7.15 10.61 7.15
N LEU A 176 7.33 11.44 6.14
CA LEU A 176 7.84 12.80 6.25
C LEU A 176 6.80 13.85 6.69
N ARG A 177 5.52 13.50 6.82
CA ARG A 177 4.48 14.47 7.21
C ARG A 177 4.78 15.21 8.53
N PRO A 178 5.30 14.60 9.60
CA PRO A 178 5.67 15.33 10.81
C PRO A 178 6.78 16.37 10.60
N PHE A 179 7.56 16.22 9.54
CA PHE A 179 8.71 17.08 9.20
C PHE A 179 8.40 18.05 8.06
N GLU A 180 7.17 18.12 7.55
CA GLU A 180 6.76 18.90 6.38
C GLU A 180 7.22 20.36 6.47
N TYR A 181 6.99 21.01 7.61
CA TYR A 181 7.40 22.40 7.83
C TYR A 181 8.94 22.57 7.81
N ALA A 182 9.66 21.65 8.43
CA ALA A 182 11.12 21.69 8.45
C ALA A 182 11.70 21.44 7.06
N LEU A 183 11.15 20.49 6.31
CA LEU A 183 11.55 20.18 4.94
C LEU A 183 11.30 21.36 4.01
N ALA A 184 10.14 22.02 4.11
CA ALA A 184 9.83 23.20 3.31
C ALA A 184 10.81 24.35 3.52
N LYS A 185 11.41 24.46 4.70
CA LYS A 185 12.45 25.47 5.00
C LYS A 185 13.86 25.04 4.60
N ALA A 186 14.12 23.73 4.54
CA ALA A 186 15.45 23.19 4.29
C ALA A 186 15.74 22.94 2.81
N ARG A 187 14.75 23.08 1.93
CA ARG A 187 14.87 22.80 0.50
C ARG A 187 14.60 24.02 -0.36
N ASP A 188 15.28 24.13 -1.49
CA ASP A 188 15.03 25.17 -2.50
C ASP A 188 13.86 24.78 -3.44
N PHE A 189 13.56 23.47 -3.56
CA PHE A 189 12.52 22.94 -4.44
C PHE A 189 12.03 21.55 -3.97
N SER A 190 10.88 21.11 -4.48
CA SER A 190 10.35 19.75 -4.28
C SER A 190 10.65 18.84 -5.47
N PHE A 191 10.55 17.52 -5.27
CA PHE A 191 10.82 16.55 -6.34
C PHE A 191 9.79 16.60 -7.47
N SER A 192 8.56 17.07 -7.22
CA SER A 192 7.58 17.31 -8.26
C SER A 192 8.00 18.37 -9.28
N GLN A 193 8.92 19.26 -8.90
CA GLN A 193 9.44 20.30 -9.77
C GLN A 193 10.61 19.84 -10.66
N ILE A 194 11.12 18.62 -10.45
CA ILE A 194 12.10 18.02 -11.34
C ILE A 194 11.35 17.58 -12.59
N ASP A 195 11.69 18.16 -13.73
CA ASP A 195 11.12 17.80 -15.02
C ASP A 195 11.43 16.33 -15.33
N THR A 196 10.39 15.51 -15.35
CA THR A 196 10.48 14.08 -15.71
C THR A 196 10.31 13.87 -17.23
N GLY A 197 10.37 14.95 -18.02
CA GLY A 197 10.22 14.88 -19.47
C GLY A 197 8.77 14.72 -19.96
N TYR A 198 7.78 14.84 -19.08
CA TYR A 198 6.38 14.90 -19.45
C TYR A 198 5.86 16.32 -19.38
N GLU A 199 5.53 16.89 -20.54
CA GLU A 199 4.79 18.14 -20.62
C GLU A 199 3.39 17.96 -20.04
N VAL A 200 3.16 18.38 -18.81
CA VAL A 200 1.80 18.53 -18.28
C VAL A 200 1.21 19.78 -18.89
N GLN A 201 0.38 19.63 -19.91
CA GLN A 201 -0.40 20.73 -20.45
C GLN A 201 -1.43 21.17 -19.40
N ASN A 202 -1.20 22.32 -18.81
CA ASN A 202 -2.16 22.97 -17.93
C ASN A 202 -3.42 23.33 -18.73
N PRO A 203 -4.66 23.02 -18.28
CA PRO A 203 -5.89 23.36 -19.00
C PRO A 203 -6.08 24.88 -19.23
N THR A 204 -5.29 25.72 -18.57
CA THR A 204 -5.28 27.18 -18.74
C THR A 204 -4.14 27.69 -19.64
N GLY A 205 -3.38 26.82 -20.30
CA GLY A 205 -2.42 27.21 -21.35
C GLY A 205 -1.11 27.85 -20.85
N GLY A 206 -0.76 27.70 -19.59
CA GLY A 206 0.50 28.18 -19.03
C GLY A 206 1.43 27.03 -18.67
N THR A 207 2.59 26.95 -19.31
CA THR A 207 3.67 26.03 -18.92
C THR A 207 4.33 26.61 -17.67
N ILE A 208 4.13 25.98 -16.51
CA ILE A 208 4.92 26.29 -15.31
C ILE A 208 6.08 25.31 -15.27
N ASN A 209 7.03 25.49 -16.18
CA ASN A 209 8.35 24.90 -16.04
C ASN A 209 9.21 25.91 -15.29
N GLN A 210 9.27 25.81 -13.97
CA GLN A 210 10.46 26.29 -13.28
C GLN A 210 11.55 25.25 -13.53
N GLU A 211 12.21 25.40 -14.68
CA GLU A 211 13.41 24.60 -15.00
C GLU A 211 14.42 24.78 -13.87
N ILE A 212 14.80 23.68 -13.24
CA ILE A 212 15.93 23.69 -12.30
C ILE A 212 17.15 24.01 -13.15
N PRO A 213 17.84 25.16 -12.92
CA PRO A 213 18.95 25.57 -13.77
C PRO A 213 20.07 24.53 -13.73
N GLU A 214 20.45 24.03 -14.89
CA GLU A 214 21.56 23.09 -15.01
C GLU A 214 22.84 23.69 -14.43
N GLY A 215 23.58 22.91 -13.64
CA GLY A 215 24.84 23.35 -13.01
C GLY A 215 24.70 24.24 -11.79
N LYS A 216 23.49 24.55 -11.33
CA LYS A 216 23.27 25.30 -10.08
C LYS A 216 23.32 24.36 -8.88
N ALA A 217 24.03 24.74 -7.83
CA ALA A 217 23.95 24.05 -6.53
C ALA A 217 22.66 24.45 -5.82
N LEU A 218 21.86 23.46 -5.43
CA LEU A 218 20.59 23.62 -4.76
C LEU A 218 20.50 22.73 -3.53
N TRP A 219 19.78 23.15 -2.51
CA TRP A 219 19.48 22.35 -1.35
C TRP A 219 18.22 21.52 -1.58
N TRP A 220 18.33 20.28 -1.24
CA TRP A 220 17.25 19.33 -1.36
C TRP A 220 17.11 18.50 -0.09
N ALA A 221 15.90 18.31 0.41
CA ALA A 221 15.64 17.58 1.63
C ALA A 221 14.56 16.52 1.40
N GLY A 222 14.84 15.31 1.83
CA GLY A 222 13.96 14.16 1.68
C GLY A 222 14.47 12.96 2.47
N MET A 223 13.79 11.84 2.30
CA MET A 223 14.14 10.56 2.92
C MET A 223 14.94 9.72 1.94
N VAL A 224 15.99 9.05 2.43
CA VAL A 224 16.70 8.03 1.66
C VAL A 224 15.84 6.75 1.62
N SER A 225 15.33 6.39 0.45
CA SER A 225 14.52 5.17 0.27
C SER A 225 15.36 3.95 -0.11
N SER A 226 16.46 4.14 -0.80
CA SER A 226 17.44 3.09 -1.06
C SER A 226 18.82 3.63 -1.41
N VAL A 227 19.85 2.82 -1.14
CA VAL A 227 21.25 3.10 -1.51
C VAL A 227 21.80 1.89 -2.24
N SER A 228 22.37 2.12 -3.43
CA SER A 228 23.09 1.10 -4.19
C SER A 228 24.55 1.52 -4.36
N LYS A 229 25.47 0.75 -3.82
CA LYS A 229 26.90 0.94 -4.04
C LYS A 229 27.28 0.49 -5.46
N ARG A 230 28.05 1.32 -6.16
CA ARG A 230 28.59 1.06 -7.49
C ARG A 230 30.08 1.36 -7.50
N VAL A 231 30.73 0.94 -8.53
CA VAL A 231 32.16 1.21 -8.75
C VAL A 231 32.34 1.91 -10.10
N THR A 232 33.08 2.97 -10.12
CA THR A 232 33.44 3.68 -11.36
C THR A 232 34.35 2.84 -12.23
N LYS A 233 34.58 3.25 -13.48
CA LYS A 233 35.56 2.60 -14.39
C LYS A 233 36.99 2.58 -13.83
N ASN A 234 37.32 3.51 -12.93
CA ASN A 234 38.64 3.62 -12.30
C ASN A 234 38.73 2.81 -11.00
N GLY A 235 37.69 2.08 -10.60
CA GLY A 235 37.68 1.28 -9.36
C GLY A 235 37.26 2.05 -8.11
N ASP A 236 36.91 3.33 -8.20
CA ASP A 236 36.46 4.11 -7.05
C ASP A 236 35.00 3.82 -6.70
N PRO A 237 34.64 3.73 -5.39
CA PRO A 237 33.26 3.53 -4.96
C PRO A 237 32.44 4.78 -5.16
N MET A 238 31.17 4.62 -5.56
CA MET A 238 30.16 5.66 -5.71
C MET A 238 28.79 5.14 -5.26
N GLY A 239 27.85 6.03 -4.98
CA GLY A 239 26.50 5.68 -4.59
C GLY A 239 25.46 6.09 -5.63
N ILE A 240 24.45 5.25 -5.81
CA ILE A 240 23.17 5.64 -6.42
C ILE A 240 22.15 5.62 -5.31
N VAL A 241 21.62 6.79 -4.98
CA VAL A 241 20.71 7.01 -3.85
C VAL A 241 19.36 7.39 -4.40
N GLN A 242 18.33 6.67 -3.97
CA GLN A 242 16.95 7.08 -4.20
C GLN A 242 16.53 7.96 -3.03
N LEU A 243 16.18 9.19 -3.34
CA LEU A 243 15.60 10.14 -2.39
C LEU A 243 14.13 10.33 -2.69
N GLU A 244 13.34 10.49 -1.64
CA GLU A 244 11.90 10.68 -1.71
C GLU A 244 11.49 11.82 -0.80
N ASP A 245 10.63 12.70 -1.30
CA ASP A 245 9.91 13.67 -0.50
C ASP A 245 8.38 13.35 -0.51
N MET A 246 7.56 14.27 -0.05
CA MET A 246 6.10 14.07 -0.02
C MET A 246 5.45 14.11 -1.41
N GLU A 247 6.13 14.63 -2.41
CA GLU A 247 5.59 14.94 -3.73
C GLU A 247 6.16 14.02 -4.83
N GLY A 248 7.33 13.40 -4.59
CA GLY A 248 7.96 12.55 -5.59
C GLY A 248 9.24 11.88 -5.12
N GLU A 249 9.91 11.22 -6.06
CA GLU A 249 11.19 10.56 -5.84
C GLU A 249 12.18 10.91 -6.95
N ALA A 250 13.47 10.91 -6.62
CA ALA A 250 14.51 11.09 -7.60
C ALA A 250 15.77 10.29 -7.29
N THR A 251 16.50 9.99 -8.36
CA THR A 251 17.78 9.28 -8.28
C THR A 251 18.94 10.29 -8.21
N VAL A 252 19.71 10.21 -7.14
CA VAL A 252 20.91 11.03 -6.94
C VAL A 252 22.15 10.17 -7.12
N VAL A 253 23.07 10.64 -7.96
CA VAL A 253 24.38 10.02 -8.14
C VAL A 253 25.36 10.68 -7.20
N VAL A 254 25.88 9.91 -6.23
CA VAL A 254 26.87 10.38 -5.27
C VAL A 254 28.26 9.93 -5.73
N PHE A 255 29.02 10.88 -6.28
CA PHE A 255 30.35 10.62 -6.83
C PHE A 255 31.39 10.25 -5.75
N PRO A 256 32.51 9.59 -6.10
CA PRO A 256 33.41 8.97 -5.15
C PRO A 256 33.92 9.85 -4.01
N LYS A 257 34.21 11.12 -4.28
CA LYS A 257 34.69 12.06 -3.25
C LYS A 257 33.58 12.27 -2.19
N THR A 258 32.41 12.66 -2.62
CA THR A 258 31.26 12.89 -1.75
C THR A 258 30.78 11.59 -1.10
N TYR A 259 30.84 10.46 -1.82
CA TYR A 259 30.44 9.17 -1.30
C TYR A 259 31.26 8.76 -0.07
N LYS A 260 32.56 8.95 -0.09
CA LYS A 260 33.46 8.66 1.05
C LYS A 260 33.11 9.50 2.29
N GLU A 261 32.67 10.73 2.09
CA GLU A 261 32.26 11.64 3.18
C GLU A 261 30.86 11.33 3.71
N ALA A 262 29.98 10.83 2.84
CA ALA A 262 28.56 10.62 3.13
C ALA A 262 28.21 9.15 3.48
N GLU A 263 29.13 8.19 3.31
CA GLU A 263 28.84 6.74 3.40
C GLU A 263 28.17 6.39 4.74
N GLY A 264 28.68 6.88 5.89
CA GLY A 264 28.09 6.64 7.20
C GLY A 264 26.66 7.17 7.33
N TYR A 265 26.39 8.37 6.80
CA TYR A 265 25.05 8.96 6.82
C TYR A 265 24.08 8.21 5.92
N LEU A 266 24.52 7.73 4.77
CA LEU A 266 23.68 7.02 3.80
C LEU A 266 23.19 5.66 4.31
N TYR A 267 23.94 5.03 5.22
CA TYR A 267 23.59 3.73 5.79
C TYR A 267 23.07 3.82 7.24
N GLY A 268 22.88 5.03 7.76
CA GLY A 268 22.36 5.23 9.12
C GLY A 268 23.35 4.81 10.23
N GLU A 269 24.65 4.83 9.94
CA GLU A 269 25.72 4.45 10.88
C GLU A 269 26.19 5.64 11.75
N VAL A 270 25.48 6.77 11.67
CA VAL A 270 25.82 7.99 12.44
C VAL A 270 24.69 8.26 13.42
N ASP A 271 25.05 8.29 14.73
CA ASP A 271 24.19 8.67 15.85
C ASP A 271 23.76 10.16 15.79
#